data_bcbdb2919d89ca4e70523aab716ff9ba
#
_entry.id   bcbdb2919d89ca4e70523aab716ff9ba
#
_cell.length_a   1.000
_cell.length_b   1.000
_cell.length_c   1.000
_cell.angle_alpha   90.00
_cell.angle_beta   90.00
_cell.angle_gamma   90.00
#
_symmetry.space_group_name_H-M   'P 1'
#
loop_
_entity.id
_entity.type
_entity.pdbx_description
1 polymer ?
#
loop_
_entity_poly.entity_id
_entity_poly.type
_entity_poly.pdbx_seq_one_letter_code
_entity_poly.pdbx_strand_id
1 'polypeptide(L)'
;MLFRSNDAYREKFGIPFVICVRRHSKDSILQQFERRLQNTMSAETETALGEIFRIAALRLDQRIEAADGLEVHGRLSTHVLDTQAGRPATGVTIELLELSANGERRMIARATTNRDGRTDEPLIAGRPLPIGRYELRFHVADYFAGVGARQDEPPFLDVVPVRFAVAEAEGHYHVPLLLTPWSYGTYRGS
;
A
#
# COMPACT_ATOMS: atom_id res chain seq x y z
N MET A 1 9.80 23.56 -4.44
CA MET A 1 8.76 23.54 -3.38
C MET A 1 9.33 23.08 -2.04
N LEU A 2 9.96 21.94 -1.92
CA LEU A 2 10.53 21.39 -0.67
C LEU A 2 11.51 22.33 0.08
N PHE A 3 12.37 23.05 -0.62
CA PHE A 3 13.34 23.97 0.02
C PHE A 3 12.65 25.12 0.77
N ARG A 4 11.65 25.76 0.15
CA ARG A 4 10.89 26.85 0.79
C ARG A 4 10.09 26.38 2.00
N SER A 5 9.58 25.15 1.97
CA SER A 5 8.83 24.56 3.09
C SER A 5 9.75 24.26 4.27
N ASN A 6 10.99 23.84 4.01
CA ASN A 6 11.97 23.54 5.07
C ASN A 6 12.45 24.81 5.79
N ASP A 7 12.65 25.91 5.04
CA ASP A 7 13.04 27.19 5.61
C ASP A 7 11.91 27.76 6.48
N ALA A 8 10.67 27.76 6.00
CA ALA A 8 9.51 28.20 6.78
C ALA A 8 9.30 27.35 8.05
N TYR A 9 9.57 26.04 7.98
CA TYR A 9 9.47 25.17 9.14
C TYR A 9 10.54 25.50 10.21
N ARG A 10 11.80 25.71 9.79
CA ARG A 10 12.89 26.11 10.68
C ARG A 10 12.64 27.46 11.29
N GLU A 11 12.14 28.44 10.53
CA GLU A 11 11.79 29.76 11.00
C GLU A 11 10.72 29.70 12.10
N LYS A 12 9.69 28.87 11.89
CA LYS A 12 8.58 28.71 12.84
C LYS A 12 8.97 27.96 14.11
N PHE A 13 9.70 26.85 14.00
CA PHE A 13 9.90 25.90 15.10
C PHE A 13 11.34 25.85 15.64
N GLY A 14 12.31 26.48 14.98
CA GLY A 14 13.72 26.48 15.41
C GLY A 14 14.40 25.09 15.35
N ILE A 15 13.70 24.06 14.88
CA ILE A 15 14.19 22.68 14.76
C ILE A 15 14.09 22.18 13.31
N PRO A 16 14.89 21.17 12.91
CA PRO A 16 14.74 20.58 11.58
C PRO A 16 13.45 19.76 11.47
N PHE A 17 12.88 19.69 10.27
CA PHE A 17 11.78 18.78 9.98
C PHE A 17 12.28 17.33 10.01
N VAL A 18 11.79 16.54 10.95
CA VAL A 18 12.12 15.12 11.10
C VAL A 18 10.90 14.29 10.72
N ILE A 19 11.09 13.32 9.83
CA ILE A 19 10.06 12.35 9.42
C ILE A 19 10.68 10.99 9.12
N CYS A 20 10.02 9.92 9.51
CA CYS A 20 10.41 8.56 9.19
C CYS A 20 10.03 8.25 7.73
N VAL A 21 10.91 8.56 6.78
CA VAL A 21 10.67 8.46 5.32
C VAL A 21 10.18 7.07 4.90
N ARG A 22 10.65 5.99 5.54
CA ARG A 22 10.25 4.61 5.21
C ARG A 22 8.77 4.32 5.42
N ARG A 23 8.08 5.15 6.20
CA ARG A 23 6.63 5.03 6.48
C ARG A 23 5.75 5.83 5.52
N HIS A 24 6.34 6.56 4.58
CA HIS A 24 5.63 7.53 3.76
C HIS A 24 5.92 7.38 2.27
N SER A 25 4.90 7.59 1.42
CA SER A 25 5.10 7.95 0.02
C SER A 25 5.61 9.39 -0.11
N LYS A 26 6.13 9.77 -1.27
CA LYS A 26 6.57 11.16 -1.53
C LYS A 26 5.46 12.18 -1.25
N ASP A 27 4.25 11.90 -1.70
CA ASP A 27 3.10 12.81 -1.52
C ASP A 27 2.70 12.91 -0.06
N SER A 28 2.75 11.79 0.68
CA SER A 28 2.47 11.77 2.11
C SER A 28 3.47 12.64 2.88
N ILE A 29 4.76 12.64 2.50
CA ILE A 29 5.77 13.52 3.11
C ILE A 29 5.41 15.00 2.92
N LEU A 30 5.00 15.39 1.70
CA LEU A 30 4.60 16.78 1.41
C LEU A 30 3.37 17.19 2.21
N GLN A 31 2.36 16.32 2.29
CA GLN A 31 1.17 16.55 3.11
C GLN A 31 1.50 16.68 4.60
N GLN A 32 2.46 15.89 5.11
CA GLN A 32 2.93 16.02 6.49
C GLN A 32 3.61 17.38 6.74
N PHE A 33 4.39 17.88 5.80
CA PHE A 33 4.96 19.23 5.90
C PHE A 33 3.88 20.30 6.07
N GLU A 34 2.89 20.31 5.18
CA GLU A 34 1.81 21.30 5.20
C GLU A 34 0.99 21.19 6.49
N ARG A 35 0.64 19.99 6.91
CA ARG A 35 -0.11 19.75 8.14
C ARG A 35 0.67 20.20 9.38
N ARG A 36 1.93 19.82 9.48
CA ARG A 36 2.77 20.07 10.66
C ARG A 36 3.17 21.54 10.80
N LEU A 37 3.19 22.29 9.70
CA LEU A 37 3.31 23.77 9.77
C LEU A 37 2.12 24.43 10.50
N GLN A 38 0.99 23.77 10.70
CA GLN A 38 -0.13 24.30 11.47
C GLN A 38 -0.04 23.98 12.97
N ASN A 39 0.88 23.12 13.39
CA ASN A 39 1.04 22.72 14.78
C ASN A 39 1.49 23.90 15.68
N THR A 40 1.22 23.77 16.98
CA THR A 40 1.89 24.56 18.03
C THR A 40 3.30 24.01 18.25
N MET A 41 4.18 24.79 18.88
CA MET A 41 5.55 24.36 19.24
C MET A 41 5.55 23.06 20.05
N SER A 42 4.68 22.94 21.04
CA SER A 42 4.57 21.74 21.89
C SER A 42 4.16 20.52 21.09
N ALA A 43 3.08 20.62 20.30
CA ALA A 43 2.58 19.52 19.46
C ALA A 43 3.62 19.10 18.41
N GLU A 44 4.37 20.05 17.86
CA GLU A 44 5.39 19.75 16.87
C GLU A 44 6.62 19.07 17.46
N THR A 45 7.04 19.51 18.67
CA THR A 45 8.14 18.83 19.39
C THR A 45 7.80 17.38 19.70
N GLU A 46 6.57 17.10 20.18
CA GLU A 46 6.10 15.76 20.44
C GLU A 46 6.06 14.91 19.16
N THR A 47 5.54 15.48 18.06
CA THR A 47 5.51 14.85 16.76
C THR A 47 6.91 14.49 16.25
N ALA A 48 7.85 15.44 16.34
CA ALA A 48 9.22 15.23 15.90
C ALA A 48 9.94 14.14 16.72
N LEU A 49 9.74 14.10 18.04
CA LEU A 49 10.25 13.05 18.91
C LEU A 49 9.64 11.68 18.53
N GLY A 50 8.34 11.62 18.28
CA GLY A 50 7.68 10.41 17.78
C GLY A 50 8.29 9.88 16.49
N GLU A 51 8.62 10.75 15.54
CA GLU A 51 9.30 10.36 14.30
C GLU A 51 10.74 9.84 14.55
N ILE A 52 11.47 10.44 15.49
CA ILE A 52 12.81 9.97 15.91
C ILE A 52 12.71 8.57 16.50
N PHE A 53 11.73 8.31 17.38
CA PHE A 53 11.52 6.97 17.95
C PHE A 53 11.19 5.93 16.88
N ARG A 54 10.37 6.27 15.88
CA ARG A 54 10.07 5.37 14.75
C ARG A 54 11.31 5.06 13.92
N ILE A 55 12.15 6.06 13.65
CA ILE A 55 13.43 5.87 12.94
C ILE A 55 14.34 4.95 13.76
N ALA A 56 14.44 5.16 15.08
CA ALA A 56 15.25 4.34 15.97
C ALA A 56 14.74 2.89 16.03
N ALA A 57 13.43 2.69 16.16
CA ALA A 57 12.80 1.37 16.18
C ALA A 57 13.09 0.59 14.89
N LEU A 58 12.93 1.22 13.71
CA LEU A 58 13.25 0.58 12.43
C LEU A 58 14.73 0.25 12.25
N ARG A 59 15.63 1.06 12.82
CA ARG A 59 17.07 0.78 12.81
C ARG A 59 17.45 -0.34 13.76
N LEU A 60 16.79 -0.40 14.91
CA LEU A 60 16.98 -1.44 15.92
C LEU A 60 16.52 -2.79 15.36
N ASP A 61 15.31 -2.85 14.82
CA ASP A 61 14.73 -4.04 14.19
C ASP A 61 15.65 -4.66 13.12
N GLN A 62 16.34 -3.82 12.34
CA GLN A 62 17.31 -4.28 11.33
C GLN A 62 18.62 -4.88 11.90
N ARG A 63 18.90 -4.67 13.18
CA ARG A 63 20.15 -5.07 13.83
C ARG A 63 19.98 -6.20 14.83
N ILE A 64 18.77 -6.47 15.26
CA ILE A 64 18.45 -7.46 16.28
C ILE A 64 17.62 -8.55 15.64
N GLU A 65 18.16 -9.76 15.60
CA GLU A 65 17.41 -10.97 15.29
C GLU A 65 16.73 -11.42 16.58
N ALA A 66 15.56 -10.86 16.87
CA ALA A 66 14.75 -11.28 18.02
C ALA A 66 13.57 -12.11 17.54
N ALA A 67 13.24 -13.17 18.29
CA ALA A 67 12.06 -14.01 18.03
C ALA A 67 10.76 -13.19 18.11
N ASP A 68 10.74 -12.17 18.96
CA ASP A 68 9.65 -11.21 19.13
C ASP A 68 10.06 -9.86 18.52
N GLY A 69 10.13 -9.80 17.16
CA GLY A 69 10.48 -8.57 16.44
C GLY A 69 9.58 -7.40 16.80
N LEU A 70 10.09 -6.18 16.60
CA LEU A 70 9.29 -4.97 16.82
C LEU A 70 8.14 -4.90 15.81
N GLU A 71 6.96 -4.45 16.24
CA GLU A 71 5.79 -4.20 15.37
C GLU A 71 5.99 -2.93 14.52
N VAL A 72 7.00 -2.98 13.63
CA VAL A 72 7.37 -1.87 12.75
C VAL A 72 7.10 -2.17 11.26
N HIS A 73 6.52 -3.33 10.98
CA HIS A 73 6.26 -3.81 9.63
C HIS A 73 4.77 -3.83 9.32
N GLY A 74 4.42 -3.33 8.15
CA GLY A 74 3.09 -3.49 7.58
C GLY A 74 3.01 -4.70 6.66
N ARG A 75 1.78 -5.06 6.27
CA ARG A 75 1.50 -6.16 5.37
C ARG A 75 0.40 -5.78 4.39
N LEU A 76 0.61 -6.09 3.11
CA LEU A 76 -0.42 -6.01 2.09
C LEU A 76 -0.58 -7.37 1.43
N SER A 77 -1.79 -7.91 1.47
CA SER A 77 -2.16 -9.19 0.86
C SER A 77 -3.46 -9.08 0.07
N THR A 78 -3.69 -10.05 -0.79
CA THR A 78 -4.90 -10.16 -1.61
C THR A 78 -5.37 -11.60 -1.72
N HIS A 79 -6.60 -11.79 -2.17
CA HIS A 79 -7.20 -13.08 -2.44
C HIS A 79 -8.23 -12.90 -3.56
N VAL A 80 -8.23 -13.78 -4.56
CA VAL A 80 -9.16 -13.72 -5.68
C VAL A 80 -10.06 -14.96 -5.67
N LEU A 81 -11.38 -14.75 -5.70
CA LEU A 81 -12.40 -15.79 -5.71
C LEU A 81 -13.21 -15.70 -7.00
N ASP A 82 -13.22 -16.76 -7.77
CA ASP A 82 -14.16 -16.97 -8.88
C ASP A 82 -15.50 -17.40 -8.30
N THR A 83 -16.41 -16.44 -8.17
CA THR A 83 -17.74 -16.68 -7.60
C THR A 83 -18.69 -17.32 -8.58
N GLN A 84 -18.39 -17.34 -9.88
CA GLN A 84 -19.13 -18.11 -10.88
C GLN A 84 -18.86 -19.60 -10.73
N ALA A 85 -17.57 -19.96 -10.55
CA ALA A 85 -17.15 -21.35 -10.38
C ALA A 85 -17.21 -21.82 -8.92
N GLY A 86 -17.42 -20.91 -7.95
CA GLY A 86 -17.46 -21.22 -6.51
C GLY A 86 -16.12 -21.69 -5.96
N ARG A 87 -15.00 -21.19 -6.48
CA ARG A 87 -13.65 -21.64 -6.10
C ARG A 87 -12.63 -20.48 -6.12
N PRO A 88 -11.44 -20.65 -5.49
CA PRO A 88 -10.34 -19.71 -5.65
C PRO A 88 -9.92 -19.57 -7.12
N ALA A 89 -9.62 -18.34 -7.55
CA ALA A 89 -9.13 -18.06 -8.90
C ALA A 89 -7.61 -18.23 -8.95
N THR A 90 -7.15 -19.34 -9.53
CA THR A 90 -5.73 -19.67 -9.71
C THR A 90 -5.20 -19.09 -11.01
N GLY A 91 -4.04 -18.44 -10.99
CA GLY A 91 -3.38 -17.95 -12.21
C GLY A 91 -3.77 -16.51 -12.60
N VAL A 92 -4.48 -15.78 -11.75
CA VAL A 92 -4.76 -14.35 -11.97
C VAL A 92 -3.48 -13.54 -11.80
N THR A 93 -3.04 -12.83 -12.82
CA THR A 93 -1.95 -11.87 -12.72
C THR A 93 -2.42 -10.62 -11.97
N ILE A 94 -1.63 -10.19 -11.00
CA ILE A 94 -1.91 -9.02 -10.15
C ILE A 94 -0.73 -8.06 -10.20
N GLU A 95 -1.00 -6.78 -10.37
CA GLU A 95 -0.02 -5.71 -10.30
C GLU A 95 -0.38 -4.76 -9.17
N LEU A 96 0.60 -4.41 -8.33
CA LEU A 96 0.48 -3.37 -7.32
C LEU A 96 1.21 -2.12 -7.78
N LEU A 97 0.48 -1.00 -7.85
CA LEU A 97 1.01 0.30 -8.22
C LEU A 97 0.83 1.30 -7.09
N GLU A 98 1.83 2.14 -6.87
CA GLU A 98 1.71 3.37 -6.08
C GLU A 98 1.22 4.50 -6.99
N LEU A 99 0.26 5.28 -6.50
CA LEU A 99 -0.32 6.41 -7.22
C LEU A 99 0.17 7.71 -6.61
N SER A 100 0.76 8.58 -7.40
CA SER A 100 1.12 9.92 -6.97
C SER A 100 0.04 10.95 -7.32
N ALA A 101 0.07 12.11 -6.64
CA ALA A 101 -0.92 13.17 -6.81
C ALA A 101 -0.93 13.77 -8.22
N ASN A 102 0.21 13.72 -8.93
CA ASN A 102 0.34 14.15 -10.32
C ASN A 102 -0.17 13.11 -11.34
N GLY A 103 -0.72 11.98 -10.88
CA GLY A 103 -1.25 10.92 -11.73
C GLY A 103 -0.22 9.88 -12.18
N GLU A 104 1.04 10.01 -11.80
CA GLU A 104 2.05 8.99 -12.08
C GLU A 104 1.73 7.69 -11.34
N ARG A 105 2.07 6.57 -11.99
CA ARG A 105 1.91 5.22 -11.47
C ARG A 105 3.25 4.53 -11.43
N ARG A 106 3.66 4.09 -10.26
CA ARG A 106 4.92 3.35 -10.06
C ARG A 106 4.62 1.90 -9.69
N MET A 107 5.08 0.97 -10.51
CA MET A 107 5.00 -0.46 -10.21
C MET A 107 5.78 -0.78 -8.92
N ILE A 108 5.12 -1.44 -7.96
CA ILE A 108 5.69 -1.88 -6.68
C ILE A 108 5.95 -3.38 -6.69
N ALA A 109 4.97 -4.15 -7.15
CA ALA A 109 5.05 -5.60 -7.20
C ALA A 109 4.17 -6.15 -8.32
N ARG A 110 4.52 -7.35 -8.81
CA ARG A 110 3.71 -8.18 -9.69
C ARG A 110 3.72 -9.60 -9.16
N ALA A 111 2.57 -10.25 -9.13
CA ALA A 111 2.41 -11.60 -8.64
C ALA A 111 1.32 -12.33 -9.42
N THR A 112 1.23 -13.63 -9.22
CA THR A 112 0.14 -14.47 -9.77
C THR A 112 -0.48 -15.25 -8.63
N THR A 113 -1.79 -15.48 -8.68
CA THR A 113 -2.49 -16.25 -7.66
C THR A 113 -2.18 -17.73 -7.77
N ASN A 114 -1.99 -18.38 -6.64
CA ASN A 114 -1.80 -19.81 -6.47
C ASN A 114 -3.15 -20.58 -6.38
N ARG A 115 -3.10 -21.87 -6.02
CA ARG A 115 -4.29 -22.76 -5.93
C ARG A 115 -5.34 -22.27 -4.92
N ASP A 116 -4.92 -21.51 -3.91
CA ASP A 116 -5.81 -20.95 -2.91
C ASP A 116 -6.33 -19.56 -3.30
N GLY A 117 -6.04 -19.09 -4.54
CA GLY A 117 -6.39 -17.76 -5.01
C GLY A 117 -5.60 -16.62 -4.34
N ARG A 118 -4.53 -16.98 -3.61
CA ARG A 118 -3.64 -16.03 -2.91
C ARG A 118 -2.31 -15.92 -3.64
N THR A 119 -1.52 -14.91 -3.34
CA THR A 119 -0.12 -14.87 -3.76
C THR A 119 0.73 -15.69 -2.78
N ASP A 120 1.81 -16.34 -3.27
CA ASP A 120 2.68 -17.17 -2.42
C ASP A 120 3.27 -16.36 -1.28
N GLU A 121 3.68 -15.11 -1.58
CA GLU A 121 4.11 -14.14 -0.59
C GLU A 121 3.17 -12.92 -0.58
N PRO A 122 3.03 -12.20 0.54
CA PRO A 122 2.32 -10.92 0.55
C PRO A 122 2.93 -9.94 -0.45
N LEU A 123 2.12 -9.11 -1.08
CA LEU A 123 2.60 -8.09 -2.03
C LEU A 123 3.56 -7.08 -1.38
N ILE A 124 3.40 -6.84 -0.08
CA ILE A 124 4.35 -6.11 0.77
C ILE A 124 4.37 -6.80 2.14
N ALA A 125 5.59 -7.11 2.64
CA ALA A 125 5.85 -7.62 3.98
C ALA A 125 7.29 -7.29 4.40
N GLY A 126 7.62 -7.47 5.70
CA GLY A 126 8.97 -7.29 6.25
C GLY A 126 9.49 -5.86 6.20
N ARG A 127 8.60 -4.89 6.02
CA ARG A 127 8.91 -3.45 6.03
C ARG A 127 7.64 -2.65 6.30
N PRO A 128 7.75 -1.35 6.70
CA PRO A 128 6.59 -0.48 6.73
C PRO A 128 5.89 -0.44 5.36
N LEU A 129 4.57 -0.42 5.37
CA LEU A 129 3.75 -0.17 4.17
C LEU A 129 3.58 1.35 4.02
N PRO A 130 4.23 2.02 3.05
CA PRO A 130 4.24 3.47 3.02
C PRO A 130 2.83 4.06 2.96
N ILE A 131 2.55 5.05 3.80
CA ILE A 131 1.28 5.80 3.80
C ILE A 131 1.12 6.47 2.44
N GLY A 132 -0.01 6.21 1.75
CA GLY A 132 -0.22 6.70 0.39
C GLY A 132 -1.40 6.07 -0.30
N ARG A 133 -1.50 6.28 -1.61
CA ARG A 133 -2.55 5.72 -2.48
C ARG A 133 -1.97 4.62 -3.35
N TYR A 134 -2.77 3.58 -3.55
CA TYR A 134 -2.38 2.39 -4.30
C TYR A 134 -3.48 1.93 -5.25
N GLU A 135 -3.09 1.20 -6.27
CA GLU A 135 -3.98 0.51 -7.19
C GLU A 135 -3.52 -0.94 -7.35
N LEU A 136 -4.40 -1.88 -7.06
CA LEU A 136 -4.25 -3.27 -7.50
C LEU A 136 -4.92 -3.41 -8.85
N ARG A 137 -4.24 -4.00 -9.82
CA ARG A 137 -4.78 -4.38 -11.11
C ARG A 137 -4.84 -5.88 -11.23
N PHE A 138 -6.01 -6.41 -11.51
CA PHE A 138 -6.26 -7.83 -11.69
C PHE A 138 -6.56 -8.08 -13.18
N HIS A 139 -5.73 -8.89 -13.83
CA HIS A 139 -5.90 -9.28 -15.24
C HIS A 139 -6.94 -10.41 -15.33
N VAL A 140 -8.20 -10.03 -15.42
CA VAL A 140 -9.33 -10.96 -15.26
C VAL A 140 -9.73 -11.60 -16.58
N ALA A 141 -9.61 -10.90 -17.72
CA ALA A 141 -9.89 -11.46 -19.04
C ALA A 141 -9.00 -12.66 -19.33
N ASP A 142 -7.69 -12.54 -19.08
CA ASP A 142 -6.72 -13.61 -19.29
C ASP A 142 -7.04 -14.84 -18.43
N TYR A 143 -7.45 -14.63 -17.18
CA TYR A 143 -7.86 -15.70 -16.27
C TYR A 143 -9.07 -16.44 -16.84
N PHE A 144 -10.14 -15.75 -17.22
CA PHE A 144 -11.36 -16.38 -17.72
C PHE A 144 -11.15 -17.06 -19.07
N ALA A 145 -10.32 -16.52 -19.95
CA ALA A 145 -9.91 -17.18 -21.17
C ALA A 145 -9.15 -18.48 -20.88
N GLY A 146 -8.22 -18.45 -19.91
CA GLY A 146 -7.42 -19.60 -19.50
C GLY A 146 -8.24 -20.75 -18.90
N VAL A 147 -9.34 -20.45 -18.21
CA VAL A 147 -10.25 -21.48 -17.65
C VAL A 147 -11.40 -21.87 -18.59
N GLY A 148 -11.43 -21.29 -19.81
CA GLY A 148 -12.46 -21.59 -20.82
C GLY A 148 -13.86 -21.08 -20.45
N ALA A 149 -13.95 -20.04 -19.61
CA ALA A 149 -15.22 -19.42 -19.30
C ALA A 149 -15.76 -18.65 -20.51
N ARG A 150 -17.09 -18.64 -20.67
CA ARG A 150 -17.73 -17.85 -21.71
C ARG A 150 -17.49 -16.36 -21.46
N GLN A 151 -16.99 -15.66 -22.44
CA GLN A 151 -16.80 -14.20 -22.47
C GLN A 151 -17.33 -13.64 -23.79
N ASP A 152 -17.61 -12.35 -23.80
CA ASP A 152 -17.86 -11.60 -25.04
C ASP A 152 -16.53 -11.31 -25.75
N GLU A 153 -16.59 -10.87 -27.02
CA GLU A 153 -15.43 -10.44 -27.80
C GLU A 153 -15.60 -8.97 -28.24
N PRO A 154 -14.89 -8.01 -27.66
CA PRO A 154 -13.93 -8.13 -26.54
C PRO A 154 -14.61 -8.47 -25.19
N PRO A 155 -13.84 -8.97 -24.19
CA PRO A 155 -14.35 -9.26 -22.86
C PRO A 155 -14.95 -8.03 -22.17
N PHE A 156 -16.07 -8.20 -21.44
CA PHE A 156 -16.68 -7.09 -20.70
C PHE A 156 -15.78 -6.54 -19.59
N LEU A 157 -15.11 -7.40 -18.83
CA LEU A 157 -14.06 -7.03 -17.88
C LEU A 157 -12.71 -7.48 -18.43
N ASP A 158 -11.81 -6.55 -18.69
CA ASP A 158 -10.43 -6.81 -19.10
C ASP A 158 -9.49 -6.81 -17.88
N VAL A 159 -9.15 -5.64 -17.36
CA VAL A 159 -8.36 -5.44 -16.14
C VAL A 159 -9.21 -4.72 -15.11
N VAL A 160 -9.34 -5.31 -13.92
CA VAL A 160 -10.08 -4.69 -12.80
C VAL A 160 -9.13 -3.89 -11.92
N PRO A 161 -9.22 -2.54 -11.91
CA PRO A 161 -8.44 -1.70 -11.00
C PRO A 161 -9.18 -1.50 -9.67
N VAL A 162 -8.52 -1.82 -8.56
CA VAL A 162 -9.00 -1.54 -7.20
C VAL A 162 -8.09 -0.50 -6.56
N ARG A 163 -8.62 0.71 -6.33
CA ARG A 163 -7.89 1.81 -5.67
C ARG A 163 -8.22 1.85 -4.19
N PHE A 164 -7.19 2.02 -3.38
CA PHE A 164 -7.31 2.13 -1.92
C PHE A 164 -6.21 3.04 -1.36
N ALA A 165 -6.33 3.38 -0.09
CA ALA A 165 -5.33 4.17 0.62
C ALA A 165 -4.83 3.41 1.86
N VAL A 166 -3.55 3.59 2.14
CA VAL A 166 -2.88 3.13 3.36
C VAL A 166 -2.74 4.33 4.27
N ALA A 167 -3.29 4.24 5.47
CA ALA A 167 -3.24 5.28 6.51
C ALA A 167 -2.24 4.94 7.63
N GLU A 168 -1.93 3.65 7.81
CA GLU A 168 -1.06 3.14 8.87
C GLU A 168 0.04 2.28 8.26
N ALA A 169 1.29 2.66 8.48
CA ALA A 169 2.44 2.00 7.86
C ALA A 169 2.72 0.60 8.43
N GLU A 170 2.33 0.34 9.67
CA GLU A 170 2.43 -0.94 10.35
C GLU A 170 1.14 -1.78 10.24
N GLY A 171 0.11 -1.21 9.58
CA GLY A 171 -1.19 -1.86 9.42
C GLY A 171 -1.16 -3.09 8.53
N HIS A 172 -2.07 -4.01 8.81
CA HIS A 172 -2.37 -5.14 7.93
C HIS A 172 -3.54 -4.76 7.02
N TYR A 173 -3.27 -4.80 5.71
CA TYR A 173 -4.26 -4.54 4.67
C TYR A 173 -4.48 -5.80 3.85
N HIS A 174 -5.73 -6.24 3.81
CA HIS A 174 -6.18 -7.32 2.94
C HIS A 174 -7.22 -6.78 1.98
N VAL A 175 -6.98 -6.92 0.66
CA VAL A 175 -7.84 -6.40 -0.40
C VAL A 175 -8.26 -7.55 -1.31
N PRO A 176 -9.32 -8.28 -0.97
CA PRO A 176 -9.81 -9.40 -1.79
C PRO A 176 -10.60 -8.93 -3.00
N LEU A 177 -10.69 -9.79 -4.01
CA LEU A 177 -11.52 -9.62 -5.19
C LEU A 177 -12.46 -10.82 -5.35
N LEU A 178 -13.77 -10.58 -5.40
CA LEU A 178 -14.78 -11.53 -5.83
C LEU A 178 -15.09 -11.26 -7.30
N LEU A 179 -15.11 -12.29 -8.14
CA LEU A 179 -15.00 -12.11 -9.57
C LEU A 179 -15.97 -13.01 -10.33
N THR A 180 -16.62 -12.47 -11.35
CA THR A 180 -17.26 -13.18 -12.47
C THR A 180 -16.81 -12.53 -13.78
N PRO A 181 -17.09 -13.11 -14.97
CA PRO A 181 -16.76 -12.44 -16.23
C PRO A 181 -17.42 -11.07 -16.43
N TRP A 182 -18.49 -10.75 -15.68
CA TRP A 182 -19.30 -9.54 -15.88
C TRP A 182 -19.41 -8.63 -14.65
N SER A 183 -18.88 -9.08 -13.50
CA SER A 183 -18.97 -8.29 -12.26
C SER A 183 -17.81 -8.58 -11.32
N TYR A 184 -17.53 -7.63 -10.43
CA TYR A 184 -16.61 -7.85 -9.33
C TYR A 184 -17.07 -7.12 -8.06
N GLY A 185 -16.56 -7.59 -6.92
CA GLY A 185 -16.72 -6.94 -5.63
C GLY A 185 -15.41 -6.97 -4.85
N THR A 186 -15.18 -5.96 -4.02
CA THR A 186 -14.03 -5.87 -3.13
C THR A 186 -14.43 -5.29 -1.79
N TYR A 187 -13.64 -5.54 -0.76
CA TYR A 187 -13.82 -5.00 0.58
C TYR A 187 -12.49 -4.91 1.31
N ARG A 188 -12.43 -4.21 2.44
CA ARG A 188 -11.28 -4.28 3.34
C ARG A 188 -11.44 -5.52 4.23
N GLY A 189 -10.63 -6.55 3.97
CA GLY A 189 -10.52 -7.70 4.85
C GLY A 189 -9.73 -7.37 6.12
N SER A 190 -9.93 -8.16 7.16
CA SER A 190 -9.18 -8.12 8.43
C SER A 190 -7.91 -8.98 8.35
#